data_d72b1b9f6d1b8aaba028b20d3c768244
#
_entry.id   d72b1b9f6d1b8aaba028b20d3c768244
#
_cell.length_a   1.000
_cell.length_b   1.000
_cell.length_c   1.000
_cell.angle_alpha   90.00
_cell.angle_beta   90.00
_cell.angle_gamma   90.00
#
_symmetry.space_group_name_H-M   'P 1'
#
loop_
_entity.id
_entity.type
_entity.pdbx_description
1 polymer ?
#
loop_
_entity_poly.entity_id
_entity_poly.type
_entity_poly.pdbx_seq_one_letter_code
_entity_poly.pdbx_strand_id
1 'polypeptide(L)'
;SAHDYAAFAEAFGFEETPDQTTAIAAVISDMTNGKSMDRLVCGDVGFGKTEVALRASFIAVMGGKQVAILAPTTLLAEQHAATWKDRFADWPVKVVELSRFKTAKEITAALAAIAAGEADIVIGTHKLLSKDTHFNRLGLVIVDEEHRFGVRQKEALKALRAEVDILTLTATPIPRTLGMAMEGLRELSIIATAPQKRLAIKTFVRREGDDVIREAVLREIKRGGQVYFLHNEVETIENRRLALQALLPEARISVAHGQMHERQLETVMREFVTQRSNILLCTTIIETGIDVPTANTIIMHRADKFGLAQLHQLRGRVGRSHHQAYAYLMVPDPDALSKQAQLRLDAIQAMEELGSGFYLAMHDLEIRGAGEVLGDKQSGEIHEIGYQLYTEMLNRAVKSLKSGKEPDLLAPLQVTTDVNLGVPALLPEEYCPDVHERLSLYKRFAATHDFAELMGLREELVDRFGDLPDPAKSFYETHRLRLEMAGYGIKKIDASPLAIQMHFIPNPPIDPLRIIQLIQTHVHIQLNGQDRLKITPPKAHDFDLLEKRLEQIRQVLKRLNESALSVA
;
A
#
# COMPACT_ATOMS: atom_id res chain seq x y z
N SER A 1 11.58 -19.15 -30.00
CA SER A 1 10.46 -20.01 -30.40
C SER A 1 9.61 -20.35 -29.17
N ALA A 2 8.37 -20.79 -29.37
CA ALA A 2 7.51 -21.25 -28.27
C ALA A 2 8.12 -22.45 -27.52
N HIS A 3 8.87 -23.28 -28.22
CA HIS A 3 9.60 -24.41 -27.65
C HIS A 3 10.71 -23.96 -26.69
N ASP A 4 11.47 -22.93 -27.06
CA ASP A 4 12.55 -22.40 -26.21
C ASP A 4 11.97 -21.77 -24.94
N TYR A 5 10.87 -21.05 -25.07
CA TYR A 5 10.17 -20.48 -23.91
C TYR A 5 9.67 -21.55 -22.94
N ALA A 6 9.07 -22.63 -23.45
CA ALA A 6 8.63 -23.74 -22.63
C ALA A 6 9.80 -24.39 -21.87
N ALA A 7 10.94 -24.63 -22.54
CA ALA A 7 12.14 -25.16 -21.91
C ALA A 7 12.69 -24.23 -20.81
N PHE A 8 12.68 -22.93 -21.05
CA PHE A 8 13.07 -21.95 -20.03
C PHE A 8 12.11 -21.94 -18.83
N ALA A 9 10.81 -22.05 -19.10
CA ALA A 9 9.78 -22.08 -18.07
C ALA A 9 9.89 -23.35 -17.19
N GLU A 10 10.14 -24.51 -17.77
CA GLU A 10 10.33 -25.78 -17.05
C GLU A 10 11.51 -25.74 -16.07
N ALA A 11 12.53 -24.98 -16.37
CA ALA A 11 13.71 -24.79 -15.50
C ALA A 11 13.40 -24.03 -14.20
N PHE A 12 12.19 -23.50 -14.04
CA PHE A 12 11.75 -22.88 -12.78
C PHE A 12 11.75 -23.87 -11.61
N GLY A 13 11.50 -25.15 -11.88
CA GLY A 13 11.59 -26.21 -10.87
C GLY A 13 10.51 -26.17 -9.78
N PHE A 14 9.56 -25.25 -9.86
CA PHE A 14 8.41 -25.11 -8.97
C PHE A 14 7.12 -25.02 -9.77
N GLU A 15 6.02 -25.34 -9.11
CA GLU A 15 4.70 -25.13 -9.68
C GLU A 15 4.32 -23.64 -9.58
N GLU A 16 3.86 -23.06 -10.68
CA GLU A 16 3.38 -21.68 -10.69
C GLU A 16 2.07 -21.56 -9.89
N THR A 17 1.97 -20.53 -9.04
CA THR A 17 0.68 -20.17 -8.44
C THR A 17 -0.24 -19.56 -9.50
N PRO A 18 -1.58 -19.60 -9.32
CA PRO A 18 -2.51 -18.96 -10.26
C PRO A 18 -2.21 -17.49 -10.51
N ASP A 19 -1.83 -16.76 -9.47
CA ASP A 19 -1.47 -15.34 -9.57
C ASP A 19 -0.18 -15.11 -10.36
N GLN A 20 0.83 -15.97 -10.19
CA GLN A 20 2.05 -15.94 -10.99
C GLN A 20 1.74 -16.18 -12.46
N THR A 21 0.93 -17.18 -12.78
CA THR A 21 0.51 -17.49 -14.16
C THR A 21 -0.20 -16.30 -14.79
N THR A 22 -1.11 -15.66 -14.06
CA THR A 22 -1.82 -14.47 -14.52
C THR A 22 -0.87 -13.29 -14.75
N ALA A 23 0.04 -13.04 -13.82
CA ALA A 23 1.02 -11.95 -13.93
C ALA A 23 1.98 -12.17 -15.11
N ILE A 24 2.48 -13.39 -15.31
CA ILE A 24 3.33 -13.76 -16.44
C ILE A 24 2.59 -13.56 -17.76
N ALA A 25 1.37 -14.02 -17.88
CA ALA A 25 0.55 -13.87 -19.08
C ALA A 25 0.30 -12.39 -19.40
N ALA A 26 0.03 -11.56 -18.39
CA ALA A 26 -0.17 -10.12 -18.55
C ALA A 26 1.11 -9.43 -19.05
N VAL A 27 2.27 -9.77 -18.51
CA VAL A 27 3.58 -9.22 -18.94
C VAL A 27 3.88 -9.62 -20.38
N ILE A 28 3.68 -10.87 -20.75
CA ILE A 28 3.90 -11.34 -22.11
C ILE A 28 2.98 -10.62 -23.10
N SER A 29 1.70 -10.48 -22.74
CA SER A 29 0.74 -9.73 -23.55
C SER A 29 1.16 -8.28 -23.75
N ASP A 30 1.60 -7.60 -22.71
CA ASP A 30 2.08 -6.22 -22.80
C ASP A 30 3.30 -6.09 -23.69
N MET A 31 4.26 -7.02 -23.60
CA MET A 31 5.49 -6.99 -24.38
C MET A 31 5.26 -7.30 -25.86
N THR A 32 4.12 -7.89 -26.23
CA THR A 32 3.83 -8.33 -27.60
C THR A 32 2.73 -7.55 -28.30
N ASN A 33 2.07 -6.60 -27.60
CA ASN A 33 0.93 -5.84 -28.15
C ASN A 33 1.31 -4.61 -29.01
N GLY A 34 2.60 -4.36 -29.20
CA GLY A 34 3.11 -3.24 -30.00
C GLY A 34 3.12 -1.88 -29.29
N LYS A 35 2.78 -1.83 -28.01
CA LYS A 35 2.91 -0.64 -27.16
C LYS A 35 3.96 -0.89 -26.09
N SER A 36 4.66 0.17 -25.67
CA SER A 36 5.61 0.06 -24.56
C SER A 36 4.90 -0.32 -23.27
N MET A 37 5.37 -1.40 -22.63
CA MET A 37 4.87 -1.84 -21.34
C MET A 37 5.27 -0.87 -20.23
N ASP A 38 4.36 -0.56 -19.32
CA ASP A 38 4.65 0.02 -18.01
C ASP A 38 3.80 -0.69 -16.97
N ARG A 39 4.32 -1.81 -16.47
CA ARG A 39 3.59 -2.67 -15.53
C ARG A 39 4.28 -2.75 -14.18
N LEU A 40 3.48 -2.64 -13.13
CA LEU A 40 3.88 -2.86 -11.76
C LEU A 40 3.40 -4.24 -11.29
N VAL A 41 4.34 -5.08 -10.85
CA VAL A 41 4.04 -6.36 -10.21
C VAL A 41 4.25 -6.23 -8.71
N CYS A 42 3.17 -6.35 -7.97
CA CYS A 42 3.12 -6.26 -6.52
C CYS A 42 2.92 -7.66 -5.92
N GLY A 43 3.73 -8.01 -4.96
CA GLY A 43 3.61 -9.28 -4.24
C GLY A 43 4.59 -9.35 -3.09
N ASP A 44 4.25 -10.11 -2.06
CA ASP A 44 5.12 -10.29 -0.90
C ASP A 44 6.46 -10.89 -1.30
N VAL A 45 7.43 -10.70 -0.42
CA VAL A 45 8.77 -11.24 -0.60
C VAL A 45 8.70 -12.77 -0.72
N GLY A 46 9.35 -13.28 -1.75
CA GLY A 46 9.40 -14.71 -2.03
C GLY A 46 8.13 -15.30 -2.68
N PHE A 47 7.22 -14.48 -3.18
CA PHE A 47 6.03 -14.93 -3.92
C PHE A 47 6.28 -15.14 -5.41
N GLY A 48 7.53 -15.08 -5.85
CA GLY A 48 7.91 -15.39 -7.21
C GLY A 48 7.82 -14.23 -8.19
N LYS A 49 7.89 -12.98 -7.71
CA LYS A 49 8.04 -11.80 -8.58
C LYS A 49 9.27 -11.90 -9.48
N THR A 50 10.34 -12.48 -8.96
CA THR A 50 11.58 -12.71 -9.71
C THR A 50 11.37 -13.61 -10.93
N GLU A 51 10.53 -14.65 -10.82
CA GLU A 51 10.21 -15.52 -11.96
C GLU A 51 9.50 -14.74 -13.08
N VAL A 52 8.60 -13.83 -12.74
CA VAL A 52 7.95 -12.94 -13.72
C VAL A 52 9.00 -12.11 -14.47
N ALA A 53 9.97 -11.56 -13.75
CA ALA A 53 11.06 -10.77 -14.32
C ALA A 53 11.99 -11.63 -15.19
N LEU A 54 12.30 -12.84 -14.79
CA LEU A 54 13.10 -13.80 -15.56
C LEU A 54 12.42 -14.17 -16.88
N ARG A 55 11.10 -14.43 -16.86
CA ARG A 55 10.31 -14.72 -18.07
C ARG A 55 10.29 -13.53 -19.03
N ALA A 56 10.11 -12.31 -18.52
CA ALA A 56 10.18 -11.09 -19.30
C ALA A 56 11.57 -10.90 -19.93
N SER A 57 12.63 -11.12 -19.15
CA SER A 57 14.02 -11.04 -19.63
C SER A 57 14.27 -12.03 -20.77
N PHE A 58 13.80 -13.27 -20.63
CA PHE A 58 13.95 -14.29 -21.68
C PHE A 58 13.29 -13.85 -22.98
N ILE A 59 12.08 -13.34 -22.94
CA ILE A 59 11.37 -12.88 -24.14
C ILE A 59 12.10 -11.72 -24.80
N ALA A 60 12.57 -10.74 -24.04
CA ALA A 60 13.29 -9.59 -24.56
C ALA A 60 14.61 -10.01 -25.24
N VAL A 61 15.39 -10.86 -24.60
CA VAL A 61 16.69 -11.34 -25.14
C VAL A 61 16.48 -12.21 -26.37
N MET A 62 15.50 -13.11 -26.38
CA MET A 62 15.17 -13.92 -27.55
C MET A 62 14.62 -13.09 -28.71
N GLY A 63 14.05 -11.92 -28.42
CA GLY A 63 13.66 -10.91 -29.40
C GLY A 63 14.82 -10.02 -29.88
N GLY A 64 16.05 -10.30 -29.47
CA GLY A 64 17.25 -9.54 -29.88
C GLY A 64 17.43 -8.22 -29.12
N LYS A 65 16.78 -8.00 -27.99
CA LYS A 65 16.90 -6.79 -27.17
C LYS A 65 17.80 -6.99 -25.96
N GLN A 66 18.36 -5.89 -25.45
CA GLN A 66 19.08 -5.86 -24.19
C GLN A 66 18.12 -5.61 -23.03
N VAL A 67 18.45 -6.15 -21.88
CA VAL A 67 17.69 -6.00 -20.63
C VAL A 67 18.56 -5.31 -19.58
N ALA A 68 18.04 -4.29 -18.93
CA ALA A 68 18.65 -3.66 -17.78
C ALA A 68 17.84 -3.97 -16.51
N ILE A 69 18.51 -4.41 -15.45
CA ILE A 69 17.89 -4.71 -14.16
C ILE A 69 18.49 -3.78 -13.12
N LEU A 70 17.64 -2.96 -12.52
CA LEU A 70 18.00 -1.95 -11.54
C LEU A 70 17.62 -2.41 -10.14
N ALA A 71 18.60 -2.51 -9.27
CA ALA A 71 18.40 -2.81 -7.86
C ALA A 71 18.74 -1.59 -6.98
N PRO A 72 18.07 -1.40 -5.83
CA PRO A 72 18.30 -0.24 -4.97
C PRO A 72 19.64 -0.28 -4.24
N THR A 73 20.23 -1.45 -4.04
CA THR A 73 21.50 -1.64 -3.35
C THR A 73 22.46 -2.53 -4.14
N THR A 74 23.75 -2.36 -3.89
CA THR A 74 24.79 -3.19 -4.52
C THR A 74 24.66 -4.66 -4.17
N LEU A 75 24.31 -4.97 -2.92
CA LEU A 75 24.14 -6.35 -2.47
C LEU A 75 22.95 -7.02 -3.16
N LEU A 76 21.86 -6.31 -3.34
CA LEU A 76 20.69 -6.83 -4.05
C LEU A 76 20.99 -7.01 -5.55
N ALA A 77 21.75 -6.11 -6.16
CA ALA A 77 22.25 -6.27 -7.52
C ALA A 77 23.12 -7.53 -7.67
N GLU A 78 23.99 -7.81 -6.70
CA GLU A 78 24.82 -9.03 -6.66
C GLU A 78 23.95 -10.29 -6.57
N GLN A 79 22.92 -10.30 -5.73
CA GLN A 79 21.97 -11.42 -5.63
C GLN A 79 21.20 -11.64 -6.94
N HIS A 80 20.73 -10.58 -7.57
CA HIS A 80 20.08 -10.67 -8.87
C HIS A 80 21.03 -11.19 -9.95
N ALA A 81 22.27 -10.69 -9.99
CA ALA A 81 23.28 -11.16 -10.95
C ALA A 81 23.52 -12.67 -10.82
N ALA A 82 23.63 -13.19 -9.59
CA ALA A 82 23.76 -14.61 -9.35
C ALA A 82 22.53 -15.40 -9.86
N THR A 83 21.34 -14.93 -9.58
CA THR A 83 20.08 -15.56 -9.99
C THR A 83 19.95 -15.59 -11.53
N TRP A 84 20.22 -14.48 -12.22
CA TRP A 84 20.14 -14.42 -13.68
C TRP A 84 21.21 -15.25 -14.36
N LYS A 85 22.45 -15.22 -13.86
CA LYS A 85 23.55 -16.06 -14.38
C LYS A 85 23.24 -17.54 -14.26
N ASP A 86 22.71 -17.97 -13.14
CA ASP A 86 22.31 -19.35 -12.91
C ASP A 86 21.18 -19.77 -13.85
N ARG A 87 20.14 -18.97 -13.95
CA ARG A 87 18.96 -19.29 -14.78
C ARG A 87 19.23 -19.27 -16.28
N PHE A 88 20.18 -18.44 -16.74
CA PHE A 88 20.58 -18.34 -18.14
C PHE A 88 21.84 -19.12 -18.48
N ALA A 89 22.35 -19.95 -17.56
CA ALA A 89 23.62 -20.67 -17.75
C ALA A 89 23.65 -21.56 -19.00
N ASP A 90 22.53 -22.19 -19.35
CA ASP A 90 22.39 -23.08 -20.51
C ASP A 90 21.98 -22.36 -21.81
N TRP A 91 21.91 -21.05 -21.78
CA TRP A 91 21.46 -20.23 -22.89
C TRP A 91 22.62 -19.36 -23.41
N PRO A 92 22.65 -19.03 -24.72
CA PRO A 92 23.69 -18.17 -25.30
C PRO A 92 23.44 -16.69 -24.96
N VAL A 93 23.38 -16.37 -23.68
CA VAL A 93 23.04 -15.07 -23.11
C VAL A 93 24.17 -14.60 -22.21
N LYS A 94 24.71 -13.42 -22.47
CA LYS A 94 25.75 -12.81 -21.65
C LYS A 94 25.16 -11.90 -20.61
N VAL A 95 25.31 -12.28 -19.34
CA VAL A 95 24.89 -11.52 -18.16
C VAL A 95 26.06 -10.77 -17.57
N VAL A 96 25.94 -9.47 -17.42
CA VAL A 96 26.99 -8.56 -16.92
C VAL A 96 26.48 -7.83 -15.68
N GLU A 97 27.34 -7.71 -14.67
CA GLU A 97 27.07 -6.97 -13.44
C GLU A 97 27.90 -5.69 -13.39
N LEU A 98 27.24 -4.55 -13.15
CA LEU A 98 27.87 -3.28 -12.83
C LEU A 98 27.61 -2.95 -11.35
N SER A 99 28.61 -3.19 -10.51
CA SER A 99 28.52 -2.91 -9.07
C SER A 99 29.82 -2.32 -8.53
N ARG A 100 29.76 -1.75 -7.33
CA ARG A 100 30.95 -1.23 -6.62
C ARG A 100 31.95 -2.31 -6.23
N PHE A 101 31.55 -3.57 -6.22
CA PHE A 101 32.43 -4.70 -5.91
C PHE A 101 33.30 -5.12 -7.10
N LYS A 102 33.05 -4.54 -8.27
CA LYS A 102 33.85 -4.77 -9.46
C LYS A 102 35.04 -3.80 -9.55
N THR A 103 36.14 -4.30 -10.04
CA THR A 103 37.35 -3.47 -10.31
C THR A 103 37.09 -2.47 -11.43
N ALA A 104 37.86 -1.40 -11.48
CA ALA A 104 37.76 -0.41 -12.56
C ALA A 104 37.95 -1.04 -13.97
N LYS A 105 38.81 -2.04 -14.09
CA LYS A 105 39.01 -2.80 -15.34
C LYS A 105 37.78 -3.60 -15.74
N GLU A 106 37.15 -4.27 -14.78
CA GLU A 106 35.91 -5.01 -15.02
C GLU A 106 34.74 -4.08 -15.40
N ILE A 107 34.62 -2.91 -14.76
CA ILE A 107 33.61 -1.91 -15.08
C ILE A 107 33.81 -1.38 -16.49
N THR A 108 35.05 -1.04 -16.89
CA THR A 108 35.38 -0.57 -18.25
C THR A 108 35.03 -1.61 -19.29
N ALA A 109 35.40 -2.87 -19.06
CA ALA A 109 35.09 -3.98 -19.98
C ALA A 109 33.56 -4.20 -20.08
N ALA A 110 32.82 -4.11 -18.95
CA ALA A 110 31.38 -4.23 -18.93
C ALA A 110 30.69 -3.11 -19.72
N LEU A 111 31.11 -1.86 -19.54
CA LEU A 111 30.56 -0.71 -20.28
C LEU A 111 30.81 -0.83 -21.79
N ALA A 112 31.99 -1.30 -22.19
CA ALA A 112 32.29 -1.56 -23.60
C ALA A 112 31.39 -2.67 -24.17
N ALA A 113 31.18 -3.77 -23.47
CA ALA A 113 30.31 -4.86 -23.89
C ALA A 113 28.82 -4.42 -23.98
N ILE A 114 28.36 -3.54 -23.11
CA ILE A 114 27.01 -2.97 -23.17
C ILE A 114 26.86 -2.10 -24.43
N ALA A 115 27.79 -1.19 -24.67
CA ALA A 115 27.78 -0.30 -25.83
C ALA A 115 27.89 -1.05 -27.18
N ALA A 116 28.64 -2.13 -27.22
CA ALA A 116 28.78 -3.00 -28.41
C ALA A 116 27.53 -3.90 -28.63
N GLY A 117 26.63 -4.00 -27.67
CA GLY A 117 25.49 -4.90 -27.74
C GLY A 117 25.84 -6.38 -27.47
N GLU A 118 27.04 -6.66 -27.00
CA GLU A 118 27.48 -8.01 -26.63
C GLU A 118 26.91 -8.49 -25.29
N ALA A 119 26.68 -7.55 -24.36
CA ALA A 119 25.99 -7.85 -23.10
C ALA A 119 24.48 -7.87 -23.35
N ASP A 120 23.82 -8.99 -23.07
CA ASP A 120 22.38 -9.17 -23.27
C ASP A 120 21.58 -8.71 -22.06
N ILE A 121 22.05 -9.03 -20.86
CA ILE A 121 21.43 -8.67 -19.61
C ILE A 121 22.44 -7.96 -18.73
N VAL A 122 22.08 -6.78 -18.26
CA VAL A 122 22.94 -5.94 -17.42
C VAL A 122 22.25 -5.68 -16.10
N ILE A 123 22.92 -6.01 -15.00
CA ILE A 123 22.38 -5.87 -13.65
C ILE A 123 23.24 -4.92 -12.85
N GLY A 124 22.62 -3.97 -12.19
CA GLY A 124 23.34 -2.99 -11.36
C GLY A 124 22.40 -2.11 -10.54
N THR A 125 23.00 -1.10 -9.96
CA THR A 125 22.28 -0.05 -9.23
C THR A 125 21.90 1.09 -10.18
N HIS A 126 21.44 2.21 -9.61
CA HIS A 126 21.13 3.43 -10.36
C HIS A 126 22.26 3.93 -11.31
N LYS A 127 23.49 3.44 -11.14
CA LYS A 127 24.60 3.73 -12.05
C LYS A 127 24.34 3.30 -13.49
N LEU A 128 23.45 2.32 -13.72
CA LEU A 128 23.01 1.93 -15.07
C LEU A 128 22.27 3.05 -15.81
N LEU A 129 21.74 4.03 -15.08
CA LEU A 129 21.05 5.20 -15.64
C LEU A 129 21.99 6.40 -15.83
N SER A 130 23.29 6.24 -15.54
CA SER A 130 24.27 7.31 -15.73
C SER A 130 24.55 7.55 -17.20
N LYS A 131 25.06 8.74 -17.50
CA LYS A 131 25.43 9.13 -18.88
C LYS A 131 26.55 8.29 -19.49
N ASP A 132 27.32 7.58 -18.67
CA ASP A 132 28.42 6.74 -19.08
C ASP A 132 28.00 5.36 -19.61
N THR A 133 26.75 4.98 -19.35
CA THR A 133 26.16 3.71 -19.78
C THR A 133 25.33 3.92 -21.04
N HIS A 134 25.83 3.37 -22.17
CA HIS A 134 25.15 3.44 -23.45
C HIS A 134 24.71 2.04 -23.88
N PHE A 135 23.42 1.87 -24.10
CA PHE A 135 22.86 0.63 -24.64
C PHE A 135 22.71 0.72 -26.14
N ASN A 136 23.06 -0.36 -26.85
CA ASN A 136 22.89 -0.45 -28.29
C ASN A 136 21.44 -0.77 -28.68
N ARG A 137 20.79 -1.67 -27.96
CA ARG A 137 19.45 -2.21 -28.31
C ARG A 137 18.58 -2.48 -27.07
N LEU A 138 18.58 -1.56 -26.11
CA LEU A 138 17.78 -1.68 -24.90
C LEU A 138 16.29 -1.83 -25.24
N GLY A 139 15.65 -2.86 -24.73
CA GLY A 139 14.22 -3.13 -24.96
C GLY A 139 13.40 -3.33 -23.69
N LEU A 140 14.03 -3.71 -22.59
CA LEU A 140 13.36 -3.95 -21.31
C LEU A 140 14.19 -3.39 -20.16
N VAL A 141 13.54 -2.67 -19.26
CA VAL A 141 14.09 -2.25 -17.98
C VAL A 141 13.25 -2.85 -16.86
N ILE A 142 13.91 -3.58 -15.98
CA ILE A 142 13.30 -4.14 -14.77
C ILE A 142 13.79 -3.34 -13.58
N VAL A 143 12.86 -2.80 -12.80
CA VAL A 143 13.15 -1.97 -11.64
C VAL A 143 12.66 -2.68 -10.38
N ASP A 144 13.59 -3.01 -9.49
CA ASP A 144 13.25 -3.59 -8.19
C ASP A 144 13.14 -2.48 -7.16
N GLU A 145 11.99 -2.40 -6.46
CA GLU A 145 11.73 -1.43 -5.40
C GLU A 145 11.97 0.04 -5.82
N GLU A 146 11.30 0.49 -6.89
CA GLU A 146 11.43 1.85 -7.46
C GLU A 146 11.31 2.98 -6.42
N HIS A 147 10.50 2.80 -5.38
CA HIS A 147 10.31 3.79 -4.32
C HIS A 147 11.59 4.15 -3.55
N ARG A 148 12.61 3.30 -3.61
CA ARG A 148 13.92 3.54 -2.99
C ARG A 148 14.87 4.35 -3.85
N PHE A 149 14.52 4.63 -5.10
CA PHE A 149 15.31 5.49 -5.97
C PHE A 149 15.06 6.97 -5.69
N GLY A 150 16.10 7.79 -5.84
CA GLY A 150 16.01 9.23 -5.71
C GLY A 150 15.28 9.89 -6.89
N VAL A 151 14.99 11.19 -6.75
CA VAL A 151 14.24 11.97 -7.75
C VAL A 151 14.89 11.92 -9.13
N ARG A 152 16.21 12.09 -9.24
CA ARG A 152 16.93 12.07 -10.52
C ARG A 152 16.83 10.72 -11.24
N GLN A 153 16.90 9.62 -10.49
CA GLN A 153 16.75 8.27 -11.02
C GLN A 153 15.33 8.03 -11.53
N LYS A 154 14.32 8.51 -10.80
CA LYS A 154 12.92 8.42 -11.21
C LYS A 154 12.63 9.23 -12.49
N GLU A 155 13.23 10.40 -12.62
CA GLU A 155 13.13 11.22 -13.85
C GLU A 155 13.77 10.53 -15.05
N ALA A 156 14.95 9.92 -14.87
CA ALA A 156 15.61 9.15 -15.93
C ALA A 156 14.77 7.95 -16.37
N LEU A 157 14.15 7.22 -15.44
CA LEU A 157 13.21 6.14 -15.74
C LEU A 157 11.97 6.64 -16.48
N LYS A 158 11.42 7.79 -16.07
CA LYS A 158 10.28 8.40 -16.74
C LYS A 158 10.56 8.72 -18.21
N ALA A 159 11.75 9.20 -18.52
CA ALA A 159 12.17 9.47 -19.90
C ALA A 159 12.25 8.18 -20.74
N LEU A 160 12.65 7.06 -20.16
CA LEU A 160 12.74 5.76 -20.85
C LEU A 160 11.36 5.11 -21.10
N ARG A 161 10.34 5.41 -20.33
CA ARG A 161 9.01 4.78 -20.41
C ARG A 161 8.32 4.92 -21.77
N ALA A 162 8.66 5.93 -22.53
CA ALA A 162 8.09 6.13 -23.86
C ALA A 162 8.69 5.22 -24.94
N GLU A 163 9.90 4.70 -24.72
CA GLU A 163 10.71 4.03 -25.76
C GLU A 163 10.96 2.55 -25.46
N VAL A 164 10.95 2.14 -24.19
CA VAL A 164 11.26 0.78 -23.76
C VAL A 164 10.17 0.22 -22.87
N ASP A 165 10.10 -1.11 -22.79
CA ASP A 165 9.25 -1.79 -21.83
C ASP A 165 9.82 -1.64 -20.41
N ILE A 166 8.97 -1.29 -19.46
CA ILE A 166 9.34 -1.16 -18.04
C ILE A 166 8.48 -2.09 -17.19
N LEU A 167 9.16 -2.94 -16.45
CA LEU A 167 8.60 -3.83 -15.46
C LEU A 167 9.11 -3.44 -14.07
N THR A 168 8.23 -3.03 -13.20
CA THR A 168 8.57 -2.68 -11.82
C THR A 168 8.09 -3.76 -10.87
N LEU A 169 8.96 -4.17 -9.95
CA LEU A 169 8.65 -5.15 -8.91
C LEU A 169 8.62 -4.46 -7.55
N THR A 170 7.63 -4.77 -6.73
CA THR A 170 7.56 -4.25 -5.36
C THR A 170 7.00 -5.29 -4.39
N ALA A 171 7.56 -5.31 -3.19
CA ALA A 171 7.01 -6.05 -2.06
C ALA A 171 6.06 -5.19 -1.20
N THR A 172 5.93 -3.90 -1.50
CA THR A 172 5.03 -3.01 -0.77
C THR A 172 3.58 -3.33 -1.14
N PRO A 173 2.71 -3.67 -0.17
CA PRO A 173 1.31 -3.88 -0.43
C PRO A 173 0.66 -2.60 -0.94
N ILE A 174 -0.11 -2.71 -2.02
CA ILE A 174 -0.89 -1.60 -2.55
C ILE A 174 -2.35 -1.85 -2.22
N PRO A 175 -3.01 -0.95 -1.47
CA PRO A 175 -4.43 -1.07 -1.21
C PRO A 175 -5.21 -1.16 -2.52
N ARG A 176 -6.21 -2.03 -2.58
CA ARG A 176 -7.02 -2.22 -3.80
C ARG A 176 -7.65 -0.92 -4.28
N THR A 177 -8.11 -0.10 -3.35
CA THR A 177 -8.68 1.22 -3.69
C THR A 177 -7.69 2.08 -4.46
N LEU A 178 -6.44 2.12 -4.02
CA LEU A 178 -5.38 2.84 -4.73
C LEU A 178 -5.05 2.16 -6.05
N GLY A 179 -4.97 0.83 -6.09
CA GLY A 179 -4.76 0.07 -7.32
C GLY A 179 -5.85 0.32 -8.37
N MET A 180 -7.11 0.30 -7.96
CA MET A 180 -8.25 0.61 -8.84
C MET A 180 -8.24 2.08 -9.31
N ALA A 181 -7.87 3.02 -8.44
CA ALA A 181 -7.73 4.42 -8.81
C ALA A 181 -6.59 4.66 -9.81
N MET A 182 -5.52 3.86 -9.74
CA MET A 182 -4.39 3.92 -10.66
C MET A 182 -4.63 3.18 -11.99
N GLU A 183 -5.73 2.43 -12.11
CA GLU A 183 -6.07 1.67 -13.30
C GLU A 183 -6.12 2.58 -14.55
N GLY A 184 -5.33 2.21 -15.57
CA GLY A 184 -5.15 2.99 -16.79
C GLY A 184 -4.15 4.15 -16.71
N LEU A 185 -3.56 4.45 -15.54
CA LEU A 185 -2.33 5.24 -15.44
C LEU A 185 -1.11 4.33 -15.55
N ARG A 186 -1.18 3.17 -14.93
CA ARG A 186 -0.16 2.14 -14.93
C ARG A 186 -0.84 0.78 -14.78
N GLU A 187 -0.39 -0.18 -15.55
CA GLU A 187 -0.90 -1.55 -15.43
C GLU A 187 -0.39 -2.20 -14.15
N LEU A 188 -1.23 -2.97 -13.49
CA LEU A 188 -0.96 -3.57 -12.18
C LEU A 188 -1.26 -5.07 -12.21
N SER A 189 -0.32 -5.87 -11.72
CA SER A 189 -0.50 -7.29 -11.43
C SER A 189 -0.19 -7.57 -9.96
N ILE A 190 -1.05 -8.33 -9.30
CA ILE A 190 -0.91 -8.65 -7.87
C ILE A 190 -0.69 -10.16 -7.72
N ILE A 191 0.37 -10.54 -7.00
CA ILE A 191 0.66 -11.91 -6.60
C ILE A 191 0.39 -12.02 -5.10
N ALA A 192 -0.81 -12.45 -4.74
CA ALA A 192 -1.27 -12.57 -3.37
C ALA A 192 -1.19 -14.00 -2.82
N THR A 193 -0.99 -14.99 -3.69
CA THR A 193 -0.94 -16.42 -3.33
C THR A 193 0.48 -16.83 -3.01
N ALA A 194 0.70 -17.37 -1.81
CA ALA A 194 1.99 -17.93 -1.41
C ALA A 194 2.32 -19.21 -2.22
N PRO A 195 3.60 -19.45 -2.58
CA PRO A 195 4.03 -20.70 -3.15
C PRO A 195 3.68 -21.88 -2.24
N GLN A 196 3.27 -22.97 -2.84
CA GLN A 196 3.04 -24.23 -2.11
C GLN A 196 4.34 -24.66 -1.39
N LYS A 197 4.22 -25.29 -0.22
CA LYS A 197 5.32 -25.75 0.64
C LYS A 197 6.01 -24.70 1.54
N ARG A 198 5.52 -23.47 1.61
CA ARG A 198 5.96 -22.56 2.66
C ARG A 198 5.13 -22.75 3.93
N LEU A 199 5.82 -22.85 5.06
CA LEU A 199 5.17 -22.84 6.37
C LEU A 199 4.75 -21.42 6.74
N ALA A 200 3.58 -21.28 7.36
CA ALA A 200 3.18 -20.01 7.95
C ALA A 200 4.19 -19.56 9.02
N ILE A 201 4.35 -18.24 9.14
CA ILE A 201 5.24 -17.66 10.15
C ILE A 201 4.49 -17.60 11.48
N LYS A 202 4.97 -18.34 12.49
CA LYS A 202 4.40 -18.27 13.84
C LYS A 202 4.72 -16.92 14.47
N THR A 203 3.67 -16.16 14.76
CA THR A 203 3.76 -14.79 15.26
C THR A 203 3.31 -14.72 16.71
N PHE A 204 4.19 -14.21 17.59
CA PHE A 204 3.93 -14.07 19.01
C PHE A 204 4.02 -12.61 19.43
N VAL A 205 3.01 -12.13 20.15
CA VAL A 205 3.07 -10.86 20.87
C VAL A 205 3.40 -11.17 22.33
N ARG A 206 4.53 -10.66 22.80
CA ARG A 206 5.05 -10.95 24.14
C ARG A 206 5.51 -9.68 24.83
N ARG A 207 5.41 -9.68 26.16
CA ARG A 207 6.10 -8.69 26.97
C ARG A 207 7.60 -8.85 26.80
N GLU A 208 8.31 -7.74 26.58
CA GLU A 208 9.76 -7.76 26.45
C GLU A 208 10.42 -8.29 27.74
N GLY A 209 11.31 -9.25 27.59
CA GLY A 209 12.05 -9.86 28.69
C GLY A 209 13.23 -10.66 28.19
N ASP A 210 14.28 -10.72 29.01
CA ASP A 210 15.53 -11.41 28.67
C ASP A 210 15.33 -12.90 28.44
N ASP A 211 14.43 -13.52 29.19
CA ASP A 211 14.15 -14.96 29.07
C ASP A 211 13.57 -15.30 27.68
N VAL A 212 12.64 -14.48 27.20
CA VAL A 212 12.00 -14.68 25.88
C VAL A 212 13.00 -14.47 24.76
N ILE A 213 13.82 -13.42 24.85
CA ILE A 213 14.87 -13.11 23.87
C ILE A 213 15.90 -14.24 23.83
N ARG A 214 16.38 -14.68 24.97
CA ARG A 214 17.37 -15.77 25.06
C ARG A 214 16.83 -17.08 24.48
N GLU A 215 15.61 -17.46 24.82
CA GLU A 215 14.98 -18.67 24.31
C GLU A 215 14.81 -18.62 22.78
N ALA A 216 14.29 -17.51 22.24
CA ALA A 216 14.09 -17.33 20.81
C ALA A 216 15.39 -17.41 20.01
N VAL A 217 16.43 -16.70 20.48
CA VAL A 217 17.74 -16.66 19.81
C VAL A 217 18.43 -18.01 19.87
N LEU A 218 18.51 -18.64 21.03
CA LEU A 218 19.19 -19.93 21.18
C LEU A 218 18.52 -21.05 20.39
N ARG A 219 17.20 -21.04 20.30
CA ARG A 219 16.47 -21.99 19.45
C ARG A 219 16.93 -21.88 18.01
N GLU A 220 17.05 -20.67 17.49
CA GLU A 220 17.45 -20.43 16.11
C GLU A 220 18.92 -20.79 15.88
N ILE A 221 19.81 -20.39 16.77
CA ILE A 221 21.24 -20.69 16.67
C ILE A 221 21.48 -22.20 16.73
N LYS A 222 20.82 -22.92 17.62
CA LYS A 222 20.96 -24.38 17.77
C LYS A 222 20.58 -25.17 16.52
N ARG A 223 19.65 -24.65 15.71
CA ARG A 223 19.30 -25.28 14.43
C ARG A 223 20.09 -24.77 13.24
N GLY A 224 21.16 -23.97 13.47
CA GLY A 224 22.03 -23.42 12.45
C GLY A 224 21.50 -22.19 11.74
N GLY A 225 20.45 -21.57 12.27
CA GLY A 225 19.84 -20.38 11.69
C GLY A 225 20.42 -19.08 12.25
N GLN A 226 19.85 -17.98 11.80
CA GLN A 226 20.22 -16.61 12.16
C GLN A 226 18.98 -15.83 12.59
N VAL A 227 19.21 -14.73 13.30
CA VAL A 227 18.17 -13.90 13.90
C VAL A 227 18.29 -12.46 13.44
N TYR A 228 17.17 -11.87 13.01
CA TYR A 228 17.02 -10.42 12.92
C TYR A 228 16.54 -9.90 14.28
N PHE A 229 17.23 -8.94 14.84
CA PHE A 229 16.78 -8.18 16.01
C PHE A 229 16.57 -6.73 15.62
N LEU A 230 15.31 -6.30 15.55
CA LEU A 230 14.94 -4.95 15.15
C LEU A 230 14.85 -4.03 16.38
N HIS A 231 15.71 -3.02 16.40
CA HIS A 231 15.74 -1.97 17.41
C HIS A 231 15.79 -0.61 16.70
N ASN A 232 14.64 0.02 16.54
CA ASN A 232 14.48 1.18 15.65
C ASN A 232 14.90 2.51 16.28
N GLU A 233 15.93 2.53 17.10
CA GLU A 233 16.49 3.71 17.74
C GLU A 233 18.01 3.70 17.61
N VAL A 234 18.55 4.53 16.71
CA VAL A 234 20.00 4.58 16.45
C VAL A 234 20.80 4.99 17.69
N GLU A 235 20.27 5.92 18.49
CA GLU A 235 20.95 6.45 19.67
C GLU A 235 21.17 5.40 20.76
N THR A 236 20.27 4.44 20.89
CA THR A 236 20.28 3.40 21.92
C THR A 236 20.71 2.01 21.43
N ILE A 237 20.95 1.85 20.13
CA ILE A 237 21.23 0.55 19.53
C ILE A 237 22.53 -0.09 20.07
N GLU A 238 23.54 0.72 20.35
CA GLU A 238 24.80 0.22 20.92
C GLU A 238 24.62 -0.30 22.36
N ASN A 239 23.79 0.36 23.16
CA ASN A 239 23.41 -0.13 24.48
C ASN A 239 22.66 -1.48 24.39
N ARG A 240 21.80 -1.61 23.39
CA ARG A 240 21.13 -2.88 23.11
C ARG A 240 22.11 -3.97 22.69
N ARG A 241 23.11 -3.65 21.88
CA ARG A 241 24.16 -4.58 21.49
C ARG A 241 24.91 -5.12 22.70
N LEU A 242 25.33 -4.24 23.61
CA LEU A 242 26.02 -4.61 24.85
C LEU A 242 25.14 -5.49 25.73
N ALA A 243 23.87 -5.15 25.89
CA ALA A 243 22.93 -5.95 26.68
C ALA A 243 22.71 -7.34 26.07
N LEU A 244 22.54 -7.43 24.74
CA LEU A 244 22.39 -8.70 24.03
C LEU A 244 23.67 -9.55 24.12
N GLN A 245 24.85 -8.95 24.01
CA GLN A 245 26.13 -9.67 24.12
C GLN A 245 26.34 -10.25 25.53
N ALA A 246 25.94 -9.52 26.57
CA ALA A 246 25.95 -10.00 27.93
C ALA A 246 24.95 -11.15 28.16
N LEU A 247 23.76 -11.05 27.59
CA LEU A 247 22.71 -12.06 27.65
C LEU A 247 23.04 -13.32 26.83
N LEU A 248 23.71 -13.15 25.71
CA LEU A 248 24.00 -14.17 24.69
C LEU A 248 25.49 -14.18 24.36
N PRO A 249 26.37 -14.60 25.29
CA PRO A 249 27.82 -14.61 25.04
C PRO A 249 28.23 -15.56 23.93
N GLU A 250 27.42 -16.56 23.61
CA GLU A 250 27.64 -17.53 22.54
C GLU A 250 27.29 -16.99 21.14
N ALA A 251 26.59 -15.87 21.05
CA ALA A 251 26.19 -15.27 19.78
C ALA A 251 27.21 -14.23 19.27
N ARG A 252 27.39 -14.19 17.97
CA ARG A 252 28.10 -13.12 17.24
C ARG A 252 27.09 -12.12 16.72
N ILE A 253 27.17 -10.88 17.19
CA ILE A 253 26.21 -9.81 16.89
C ILE A 253 26.85 -8.80 15.95
N SER A 254 26.21 -8.56 14.81
CA SER A 254 26.51 -7.44 13.92
C SER A 254 25.44 -6.36 14.03
N VAL A 255 25.85 -5.10 13.90
CA VAL A 255 24.97 -3.93 14.00
C VAL A 255 24.88 -3.23 12.65
N ALA A 256 23.67 -2.90 12.24
CA ALA A 256 23.39 -2.12 11.01
C ALA A 256 22.32 -1.06 11.27
N HIS A 257 22.60 0.19 10.96
CA HIS A 257 21.64 1.30 11.12
C HIS A 257 21.78 2.37 10.04
N GLY A 258 20.75 3.21 9.89
CA GLY A 258 20.64 4.17 8.80
C GLY A 258 21.66 5.30 8.79
N GLN A 259 22.39 5.53 9.90
CA GLN A 259 23.45 6.55 9.99
C GLN A 259 24.85 6.02 9.65
N MET A 260 24.97 4.72 9.40
CA MET A 260 26.24 4.14 8.96
C MET A 260 26.54 4.52 7.52
N HIS A 261 27.84 4.65 7.21
CA HIS A 261 28.27 4.80 5.83
C HIS A 261 27.89 3.58 5.00
N GLU A 262 27.48 3.82 3.79
CA GLU A 262 26.97 2.79 2.89
C GLU A 262 27.93 1.61 2.73
N ARG A 263 29.25 1.84 2.68
CA ARG A 263 30.25 0.77 2.62
C ARG A 263 30.30 -0.10 3.89
N GLN A 264 30.18 0.52 5.06
CA GLN A 264 30.13 -0.21 6.31
C GLN A 264 28.89 -1.07 6.38
N LEU A 265 27.78 -0.51 5.94
CA LEU A 265 26.48 -1.17 5.90
C LEU A 265 26.51 -2.41 4.98
N GLU A 266 27.06 -2.26 3.80
CA GLU A 266 27.25 -3.37 2.85
C GLU A 266 28.15 -4.46 3.42
N THR A 267 29.22 -4.09 4.10
CA THR A 267 30.12 -5.05 4.78
C THR A 267 29.40 -5.85 5.85
N VAL A 268 28.65 -5.19 6.72
CA VAL A 268 27.87 -5.84 7.80
C VAL A 268 26.82 -6.77 7.22
N MET A 269 26.09 -6.33 6.22
CA MET A 269 25.05 -7.14 5.56
C MET A 269 25.66 -8.36 4.86
N ARG A 270 26.81 -8.21 4.20
CA ARG A 270 27.53 -9.32 3.57
C ARG A 270 28.00 -10.34 4.60
N GLU A 271 28.54 -9.90 5.74
CA GLU A 271 28.93 -10.79 6.84
C GLU A 271 27.74 -11.57 7.38
N PHE A 272 26.58 -10.93 7.51
CA PHE A 272 25.37 -11.61 7.92
C PHE A 272 24.88 -12.63 6.88
N VAL A 273 24.82 -12.26 5.60
CA VAL A 273 24.44 -13.17 4.51
C VAL A 273 25.36 -14.38 4.43
N THR A 274 26.65 -14.22 4.68
CA THR A 274 27.65 -15.30 4.66
C THR A 274 27.76 -16.06 5.99
N GLN A 275 26.85 -15.84 6.92
CA GLN A 275 26.77 -16.51 8.23
C GLN A 275 27.95 -16.26 9.17
N ARG A 276 28.66 -15.16 9.01
CA ARG A 276 29.75 -14.77 9.95
C ARG A 276 29.20 -14.18 11.25
N SER A 277 27.93 -13.77 11.29
CA SER A 277 27.22 -13.36 12.50
C SER A 277 25.91 -14.14 12.67
N ASN A 278 25.50 -14.33 13.93
CA ASN A 278 24.28 -15.06 14.27
C ASN A 278 23.07 -14.13 14.40
N ILE A 279 23.31 -12.90 14.86
CA ILE A 279 22.29 -11.88 15.07
C ILE A 279 22.66 -10.64 14.29
N LEU A 280 21.72 -10.16 13.48
CA LEU A 280 21.78 -8.81 12.92
C LEU A 280 20.89 -7.90 13.76
N LEU A 281 21.51 -7.07 14.59
CA LEU A 281 20.84 -6.01 15.32
C LEU A 281 20.76 -4.77 14.43
N CYS A 282 19.55 -4.37 14.06
CA CYS A 282 19.36 -3.35 13.05
C CYS A 282 18.15 -2.45 13.30
N THR A 283 18.17 -1.30 12.65
CA THR A 283 16.99 -0.47 12.47
C THR A 283 16.17 -0.99 11.28
N THR A 284 15.15 -0.26 10.80
CA THR A 284 14.27 -0.64 9.68
C THR A 284 14.96 -0.86 8.34
N ILE A 285 16.26 -0.75 8.30
CA ILE A 285 17.11 -0.97 7.13
C ILE A 285 16.94 -2.35 6.47
N ILE A 286 16.47 -3.35 7.21
CA ILE A 286 16.18 -4.69 6.67
C ILE A 286 15.02 -4.72 5.68
N GLU A 287 14.35 -3.60 5.45
CA GLU A 287 13.33 -3.45 4.42
C GLU A 287 13.88 -3.54 2.99
N THR A 288 15.20 -3.66 2.81
CA THR A 288 15.87 -3.62 1.50
C THR A 288 15.65 -4.82 0.57
N GLY A 289 14.90 -5.84 1.00
CA GLY A 289 14.59 -6.97 0.12
C GLY A 289 15.66 -8.05 -0.01
N ILE A 290 16.74 -7.96 0.76
CA ILE A 290 17.82 -8.96 0.77
C ILE A 290 17.28 -10.31 1.24
N ASP A 291 17.58 -11.36 0.47
CA ASP A 291 17.20 -12.72 0.80
C ASP A 291 18.24 -13.41 1.66
N VAL A 292 17.86 -13.78 2.88
CA VAL A 292 18.71 -14.55 3.80
C VAL A 292 17.95 -15.80 4.26
N PRO A 293 18.03 -16.91 3.52
CA PRO A 293 17.23 -18.12 3.79
C PRO A 293 17.46 -18.74 5.16
N THR A 294 18.63 -18.51 5.76
CA THR A 294 19.00 -19.00 7.10
C THR A 294 18.47 -18.14 8.24
N ALA A 295 17.99 -16.92 7.97
CA ALA A 295 17.36 -16.06 8.96
C ALA A 295 15.85 -16.39 9.07
N ASN A 296 15.51 -17.20 10.05
CA ASN A 296 14.15 -17.71 10.25
C ASN A 296 13.50 -17.24 11.56
N THR A 297 14.14 -16.36 12.31
CA THR A 297 13.57 -15.70 13.47
C THR A 297 13.79 -14.20 13.39
N ILE A 298 12.72 -13.44 13.63
CA ILE A 298 12.79 -11.98 13.79
C ILE A 298 12.21 -11.58 15.15
N ILE A 299 12.94 -10.72 15.85
CA ILE A 299 12.52 -10.13 17.12
C ILE A 299 12.40 -8.63 16.92
N MET A 300 11.24 -8.06 17.22
CA MET A 300 10.96 -6.64 17.04
C MET A 300 10.76 -5.97 18.41
N HIS A 301 11.68 -5.08 18.77
CA HIS A 301 11.56 -4.23 19.95
C HIS A 301 10.52 -3.13 19.70
N ARG A 302 9.64 -2.90 20.65
CA ARG A 302 8.58 -1.91 20.56
C ARG A 302 7.73 -2.05 19.28
N ALA A 303 7.23 -3.26 19.07
CA ALA A 303 6.38 -3.57 17.91
C ALA A 303 5.09 -2.76 17.87
N ASP A 304 4.63 -2.24 19.01
CA ASP A 304 3.49 -1.34 19.16
C ASP A 304 3.65 0.00 18.42
N LYS A 305 4.88 0.41 18.11
CA LYS A 305 5.19 1.65 17.37
C LYS A 305 5.20 1.50 15.85
N PHE A 306 5.12 0.29 15.34
CA PHE A 306 5.12 0.04 13.89
C PHE A 306 3.72 0.01 13.30
N GLY A 307 3.58 0.47 12.06
CA GLY A 307 2.38 0.31 11.27
C GLY A 307 2.14 -1.14 10.84
N LEU A 308 0.88 -1.49 10.53
CA LEU A 308 0.52 -2.87 10.20
C LEU A 308 1.22 -3.35 8.92
N ALA A 309 1.27 -2.53 7.87
CA ALA A 309 2.00 -2.84 6.63
C ALA A 309 3.49 -3.02 6.89
N GLN A 310 4.09 -2.19 7.74
CA GLN A 310 5.49 -2.28 8.14
C GLN A 310 5.78 -3.58 8.92
N LEU A 311 4.94 -3.93 9.90
CA LEU A 311 5.03 -5.20 10.63
C LEU A 311 4.95 -6.40 9.69
N HIS A 312 4.05 -6.36 8.72
CA HIS A 312 3.91 -7.42 7.72
C HIS A 312 5.16 -7.54 6.84
N GLN A 313 5.70 -6.43 6.33
CA GLN A 313 6.93 -6.43 5.54
C GLN A 313 8.13 -6.95 6.32
N LEU A 314 8.28 -6.52 7.57
CA LEU A 314 9.37 -6.97 8.45
C LEU A 314 9.23 -8.46 8.78
N ARG A 315 8.03 -8.92 9.10
CA ARG A 315 7.72 -10.34 9.31
C ARG A 315 8.07 -11.18 8.08
N GLY A 316 7.79 -10.68 6.89
CA GLY A 316 8.10 -11.34 5.61
C GLY A 316 9.59 -11.48 5.32
N ARG A 317 10.48 -10.92 6.12
CA ARG A 317 11.94 -11.13 5.99
C ARG A 317 12.38 -12.53 6.42
N VAL A 318 11.60 -13.20 7.22
CA VAL A 318 11.79 -14.60 7.60
C VAL A 318 10.80 -15.50 6.87
N GLY A 319 10.97 -16.82 6.96
CA GLY A 319 10.06 -17.79 6.32
C GLY A 319 10.33 -18.04 4.84
N ARG A 320 11.54 -17.80 4.37
CA ARG A 320 11.95 -18.03 2.97
C ARG A 320 12.53 -19.41 2.71
N SER A 321 12.73 -20.18 3.75
CA SER A 321 13.14 -21.58 3.67
C SER A 321 11.99 -22.52 4.06
N HIS A 322 12.24 -23.82 3.97
CA HIS A 322 11.29 -24.85 4.43
C HIS A 322 11.28 -25.03 5.96
N HIS A 323 12.14 -24.32 6.69
CA HIS A 323 12.14 -24.32 8.14
C HIS A 323 11.04 -23.42 8.71
N GLN A 324 10.47 -23.82 9.86
CA GLN A 324 9.49 -22.98 10.56
C GLN A 324 10.13 -21.64 10.96
N ALA A 325 9.53 -20.55 10.53
CA ALA A 325 9.92 -19.21 10.91
C ALA A 325 9.09 -18.68 12.10
N TYR A 326 9.70 -17.78 12.85
CA TYR A 326 9.11 -17.17 14.04
C TYR A 326 9.27 -15.66 14.02
N ALA A 327 8.22 -14.96 14.40
CA ALA A 327 8.23 -13.52 14.61
C ALA A 327 7.79 -13.21 16.07
N TYR A 328 8.67 -12.56 16.82
CA TYR A 328 8.39 -12.10 18.18
C TYR A 328 8.18 -10.60 18.18
N LEU A 329 6.95 -10.19 18.42
CA LEU A 329 6.55 -8.80 18.53
C LEU A 329 6.60 -8.41 20.03
N MET A 330 7.66 -7.71 20.41
CA MET A 330 7.90 -7.35 21.80
C MET A 330 7.24 -6.00 22.13
N VAL A 331 6.53 -5.95 23.24
CA VAL A 331 5.85 -4.76 23.75
C VAL A 331 6.20 -4.55 25.22
N PRO A 332 6.16 -3.31 25.74
CA PRO A 332 6.48 -3.05 27.15
C PRO A 332 5.50 -3.72 28.10
N ASP A 333 4.22 -3.50 27.87
CA ASP A 333 3.11 -4.09 28.61
C ASP A 333 1.92 -4.28 27.65
N PRO A 334 1.53 -5.53 27.36
CA PRO A 334 0.39 -5.80 26.47
C PRO A 334 -0.93 -5.14 26.91
N ASP A 335 -1.10 -4.96 28.22
CA ASP A 335 -2.36 -4.39 28.78
C ASP A 335 -2.39 -2.86 28.75
N ALA A 336 -1.25 -2.21 28.54
CA ALA A 336 -1.11 -0.75 28.51
C ALA A 336 -1.02 -0.15 27.09
N LEU A 337 -1.25 -0.93 26.05
CA LEU A 337 -1.20 -0.48 24.67
C LEU A 337 -2.39 0.40 24.29
N SER A 338 -2.17 1.32 23.35
CA SER A 338 -3.27 2.05 22.74
C SER A 338 -4.21 1.10 22.00
N LYS A 339 -5.49 1.46 21.91
CA LYS A 339 -6.48 0.65 21.19
C LYS A 339 -6.08 0.36 19.74
N GLN A 340 -5.49 1.34 19.06
CA GLN A 340 -5.00 1.16 17.69
C GLN A 340 -3.82 0.20 17.61
N ALA A 341 -2.85 0.32 18.52
CA ALA A 341 -1.73 -0.60 18.59
C ALA A 341 -2.17 -2.03 18.86
N GLN A 342 -3.13 -2.22 19.79
CA GLN A 342 -3.70 -3.53 20.09
C GLN A 342 -4.38 -4.14 18.87
N LEU A 343 -5.20 -3.38 18.14
CA LEU A 343 -5.87 -3.84 16.93
C LEU A 343 -4.88 -4.27 15.84
N ARG A 344 -3.78 -3.53 15.67
CA ARG A 344 -2.73 -3.90 14.70
C ARG A 344 -2.01 -5.19 15.07
N LEU A 345 -1.64 -5.33 16.33
CA LEU A 345 -0.96 -6.53 16.81
C LEU A 345 -1.87 -7.76 16.74
N ASP A 346 -3.14 -7.60 17.06
CA ASP A 346 -4.15 -8.66 16.92
C ASP A 346 -4.32 -9.06 15.44
N ALA A 347 -4.38 -8.09 14.54
CA ALA A 347 -4.49 -8.34 13.10
C ALA A 347 -3.27 -9.10 12.54
N ILE A 348 -2.06 -8.67 12.88
CA ILE A 348 -0.83 -9.36 12.40
C ILE A 348 -0.69 -10.76 12.99
N GLN A 349 -1.10 -10.97 14.23
CA GLN A 349 -1.07 -12.27 14.90
C GLN A 349 -2.13 -13.23 14.34
N ALA A 350 -3.32 -12.74 14.05
CA ALA A 350 -4.40 -13.54 13.47
C ALA A 350 -4.11 -13.97 12.04
N MET A 351 -3.38 -13.16 11.26
CA MET A 351 -3.06 -13.43 9.86
C MET A 351 -1.67 -14.05 9.73
N GLU A 352 -1.54 -15.31 10.10
CA GLU A 352 -0.30 -16.07 9.95
C GLU A 352 -0.08 -16.56 8.51
N GLU A 353 -1.11 -16.57 7.67
CA GLU A 353 -1.03 -17.02 6.29
C GLU A 353 -0.14 -16.11 5.45
N LEU A 354 0.71 -16.72 4.63
CA LEU A 354 1.50 -16.02 3.62
C LEU A 354 0.55 -15.49 2.53
N GLY A 355 0.77 -14.25 2.07
CA GLY A 355 -0.09 -13.58 1.09
C GLY A 355 -1.17 -12.69 1.70
N SER A 356 -1.27 -12.65 3.03
CA SER A 356 -2.21 -11.79 3.73
C SER A 356 -1.86 -10.29 3.70
N GLY A 357 -0.68 -9.90 3.17
CA GLY A 357 -0.21 -8.52 3.17
C GLY A 357 -1.17 -7.54 2.52
N PHE A 358 -1.82 -7.98 1.47
CA PHE A 358 -2.86 -7.20 0.80
C PHE A 358 -4.08 -7.00 1.71
N TYR A 359 -4.55 -8.05 2.36
CA TYR A 359 -5.67 -8.00 3.31
C TYR A 359 -5.30 -7.20 4.56
N LEU A 360 -4.06 -7.31 5.04
CA LEU A 360 -3.56 -6.50 6.16
C LEU A 360 -3.51 -5.02 5.83
N ALA A 361 -3.11 -4.65 4.62
CA ALA A 361 -3.16 -3.26 4.16
C ALA A 361 -4.60 -2.73 4.13
N MET A 362 -5.57 -3.55 3.74
CA MET A 362 -6.99 -3.20 3.77
C MET A 362 -7.53 -3.06 5.19
N HIS A 363 -7.13 -3.95 6.11
CA HIS A 363 -7.46 -3.83 7.54
C HIS A 363 -6.89 -2.55 8.17
N ASP A 364 -5.67 -2.18 7.80
CA ASP A 364 -5.05 -0.94 8.27
C ASP A 364 -5.83 0.30 7.81
N LEU A 365 -6.35 0.28 6.59
CA LEU A 365 -7.26 1.31 6.08
C LEU A 365 -8.52 1.47 6.93
N GLU A 366 -9.10 0.37 7.43
CA GLU A 366 -10.26 0.42 8.32
C GLU A 366 -9.90 0.93 9.73
N ILE A 367 -8.75 0.55 10.25
CA ILE A 367 -8.30 0.90 11.61
C ILE A 367 -7.87 2.37 11.70
N ARG A 368 -7.19 2.90 10.66
CA ARG A 368 -6.51 4.20 10.69
C ARG A 368 -6.93 5.18 9.59
N GLY A 369 -7.71 4.71 8.61
CA GLY A 369 -7.83 5.42 7.34
C GLY A 369 -6.60 5.17 6.44
N ALA A 370 -6.69 5.55 5.17
CA ALA A 370 -5.68 5.24 4.14
C ALA A 370 -4.28 5.85 4.36
N GLY A 371 -4.11 6.71 5.36
CA GLY A 371 -2.91 7.54 5.52
C GLY A 371 -1.63 6.81 5.80
N GLU A 372 -1.63 5.82 6.66
CA GLU A 372 -0.40 5.08 6.99
C GLU A 372 0.09 4.13 5.90
N VAL A 373 -0.80 3.64 5.09
CA VAL A 373 -0.44 2.81 3.93
C VAL A 373 0.28 3.63 2.87
N LEU A 374 0.00 4.93 2.82
CA LEU A 374 0.56 5.89 1.87
C LEU A 374 1.78 6.67 2.42
N GLY A 375 2.07 6.54 3.71
CA GLY A 375 3.21 7.17 4.40
C GLY A 375 2.81 8.10 5.54
N ASP A 376 3.71 8.28 6.50
CA ASP A 376 3.47 9.00 7.76
C ASP A 376 2.97 10.45 7.59
N LYS A 377 3.36 11.12 6.50
CA LYS A 377 2.93 12.49 6.21
C LYS A 377 1.50 12.60 5.69
N GLN A 378 0.90 11.50 5.28
CA GLN A 378 -0.44 11.47 4.67
C GLN A 378 -1.51 10.98 5.66
N SER A 379 -1.12 10.32 6.75
CA SER A 379 -2.05 9.82 7.76
C SER A 379 -2.80 10.94 8.49
N GLY A 380 -2.14 12.06 8.77
CA GLY A 380 -2.74 13.22 9.41
C GLY A 380 -3.79 13.91 8.53
N GLU A 381 -3.51 14.05 7.23
CA GLU A 381 -4.40 14.73 6.29
C GLU A 381 -5.68 13.96 6.02
N ILE A 382 -5.64 12.62 5.98
CA ILE A 382 -6.84 11.80 5.82
C ILE A 382 -7.73 11.86 7.07
N HIS A 383 -7.14 11.93 8.24
CA HIS A 383 -7.90 12.11 9.48
C HIS A 383 -8.61 13.46 9.53
N GLU A 384 -7.98 14.52 8.98
CA GLU A 384 -8.55 15.86 8.94
C GLU A 384 -9.64 16.04 7.87
N ILE A 385 -9.43 15.45 6.67
CA ILE A 385 -10.33 15.66 5.53
C ILE A 385 -11.35 14.54 5.32
N GLY A 386 -11.17 13.40 5.97
CA GLY A 386 -12.05 12.24 5.84
C GLY A 386 -11.76 11.39 4.59
N TYR A 387 -12.09 10.11 4.68
CA TYR A 387 -11.83 9.11 3.64
C TYR A 387 -12.51 9.46 2.30
N GLN A 388 -13.72 9.99 2.36
CA GLN A 388 -14.51 10.32 1.18
C GLN A 388 -13.87 11.43 0.34
N LEU A 389 -13.45 12.50 0.99
CA LEU A 389 -12.79 13.63 0.33
C LEU A 389 -11.43 13.21 -0.26
N TYR A 390 -10.66 12.42 0.48
CA TYR A 390 -9.41 11.85 -0.01
C TYR A 390 -9.61 11.02 -1.28
N THR A 391 -10.62 10.14 -1.30
CA THR A 391 -10.93 9.31 -2.47
C THR A 391 -11.35 10.17 -3.67
N GLU A 392 -12.10 11.23 -3.45
CA GLU A 392 -12.50 12.17 -4.50
C GLU A 392 -11.32 12.93 -5.08
N MET A 393 -10.42 13.44 -4.23
CA MET A 393 -9.18 14.10 -4.64
C MET A 393 -8.30 13.16 -5.48
N LEU A 394 -8.17 11.92 -5.04
CA LEU A 394 -7.40 10.89 -5.74
C LEU A 394 -7.99 10.59 -7.12
N ASN A 395 -9.29 10.35 -7.20
CA ASN A 395 -9.98 10.08 -8.47
C ASN A 395 -9.85 11.25 -9.44
N ARG A 396 -9.93 12.48 -8.96
CA ARG A 396 -9.75 13.69 -9.75
C ARG A 396 -8.33 13.82 -10.29
N ALA A 397 -7.34 13.61 -9.43
CA ALA A 397 -5.93 13.62 -9.83
C ALA A 397 -5.64 12.56 -10.90
N VAL A 398 -6.15 11.34 -10.72
CA VAL A 398 -6.04 10.24 -11.69
C VAL A 398 -6.70 10.60 -13.03
N LYS A 399 -7.90 11.18 -13.00
CA LYS A 399 -8.61 11.61 -14.22
C LYS A 399 -7.85 12.68 -14.99
N SER A 400 -7.24 13.64 -14.28
CA SER A 400 -6.40 14.67 -14.91
C SER A 400 -5.17 14.08 -15.56
N LEU A 401 -4.47 13.18 -14.88
CA LEU A 401 -3.29 12.49 -15.41
C LEU A 401 -3.63 11.63 -16.64
N LYS A 402 -4.76 10.91 -16.63
CA LYS A 402 -5.23 10.13 -17.78
C LYS A 402 -5.51 11.02 -19.01
N SER A 403 -5.93 12.26 -18.82
CA SER A 403 -6.16 13.24 -19.89
C SER A 403 -4.88 13.99 -20.31
N GLY A 404 -3.72 13.64 -19.77
CA GLY A 404 -2.42 14.27 -20.06
C GLY A 404 -2.27 15.68 -19.47
N LYS A 405 -3.10 16.05 -18.49
CA LYS A 405 -3.03 17.34 -17.80
C LYS A 405 -2.46 17.14 -16.40
N GLU A 406 -1.65 18.10 -15.95
CA GLU A 406 -1.25 18.13 -14.55
C GLU A 406 -2.48 18.33 -13.65
N PRO A 407 -2.59 17.60 -12.53
CA PRO A 407 -3.68 17.78 -11.58
C PRO A 407 -3.60 19.18 -10.95
N ASP A 408 -4.67 19.95 -11.07
CA ASP A 408 -4.79 21.20 -10.31
C ASP A 408 -5.26 20.89 -8.88
N LEU A 409 -4.31 20.83 -7.97
CA LEU A 409 -4.55 20.55 -6.55
C LEU A 409 -5.21 21.71 -5.82
N LEU A 410 -5.18 22.92 -6.39
CA LEU A 410 -5.75 24.12 -5.80
C LEU A 410 -7.19 24.41 -6.29
N ALA A 411 -7.63 23.75 -7.37
CA ALA A 411 -8.99 23.92 -7.86
C ALA A 411 -10.00 23.44 -6.81
N PRO A 412 -11.06 24.20 -6.54
CA PRO A 412 -12.09 23.79 -5.57
C PRO A 412 -12.66 22.43 -5.99
N LEU A 413 -12.72 21.50 -5.05
CA LEU A 413 -13.44 20.25 -5.21
C LEU A 413 -14.93 20.61 -5.43
N GLN A 414 -15.64 19.82 -6.23
CA GLN A 414 -17.08 19.92 -6.24
C GLN A 414 -17.56 19.76 -4.80
N VAL A 415 -18.40 20.69 -4.35
CA VAL A 415 -18.92 20.69 -2.99
C VAL A 415 -19.74 19.42 -2.79
N THR A 416 -19.11 18.40 -2.26
CA THR A 416 -19.82 17.25 -1.73
C THR A 416 -20.23 17.57 -0.32
N THR A 417 -21.52 17.44 -0.05
CA THR A 417 -22.04 17.70 1.29
C THR A 417 -21.61 16.58 2.22
N ASP A 418 -20.93 16.93 3.30
CA ASP A 418 -20.62 16.02 4.40
C ASP A 418 -21.87 15.88 5.29
N VAL A 419 -22.37 14.67 5.47
CA VAL A 419 -23.61 14.39 6.19
C VAL A 419 -23.33 13.56 7.43
N ASN A 420 -23.52 14.15 8.60
CA ASN A 420 -23.50 13.46 9.89
C ASN A 420 -24.92 13.45 10.48
N LEU A 421 -25.51 12.26 10.55
CA LEU A 421 -26.89 12.09 11.07
C LEU A 421 -26.94 11.84 12.57
N GLY A 422 -25.77 11.79 13.25
CA GLY A 422 -25.69 11.53 14.69
C GLY A 422 -26.05 10.10 15.09
N VAL A 423 -26.01 9.18 14.16
CA VAL A 423 -26.21 7.74 14.34
C VAL A 423 -25.14 6.97 13.56
N PRO A 424 -24.84 5.72 13.93
CA PRO A 424 -23.94 4.90 13.11
C PRO A 424 -24.47 4.74 11.68
N ALA A 425 -23.69 5.13 10.68
CA ALA A 425 -24.01 5.08 9.26
C ALA A 425 -22.87 4.34 8.53
N LEU A 426 -22.92 3.02 8.53
CA LEU A 426 -21.88 2.14 7.99
C LEU A 426 -22.47 0.77 7.61
N LEU A 427 -21.69 -0.01 6.88
CA LEU A 427 -21.98 -1.41 6.63
C LEU A 427 -21.35 -2.26 7.76
N PRO A 428 -22.16 -2.86 8.67
CA PRO A 428 -21.64 -3.67 9.75
C PRO A 428 -20.86 -4.89 9.26
N GLU A 429 -19.88 -5.33 10.02
CA GLU A 429 -19.10 -6.53 9.72
C GLU A 429 -19.97 -7.79 9.66
N GLU A 430 -20.95 -7.89 10.53
CA GLU A 430 -21.90 -9.02 10.55
C GLU A 430 -22.78 -9.05 9.28
N TYR A 431 -23.02 -7.89 8.68
CA TYR A 431 -23.82 -7.77 7.46
C TYR A 431 -23.00 -8.00 6.19
N CYS A 432 -21.82 -7.43 6.12
CA CYS A 432 -20.88 -7.59 5.01
C CYS A 432 -19.50 -7.95 5.57
N PRO A 433 -19.19 -9.24 5.77
CA PRO A 433 -17.98 -9.69 6.49
C PRO A 433 -16.68 -9.34 5.77
N ASP A 434 -16.69 -9.32 4.44
CA ASP A 434 -15.49 -9.06 3.65
C ASP A 434 -15.15 -7.56 3.65
N VAL A 435 -14.05 -7.21 4.31
CA VAL A 435 -13.51 -5.83 4.38
C VAL A 435 -13.38 -5.20 2.99
N HIS A 436 -12.94 -6.00 2.06
CA HIS A 436 -12.63 -5.61 0.70
C HIS A 436 -13.90 -5.24 -0.07
N GLU A 437 -14.95 -6.04 0.10
CA GLU A 437 -16.26 -5.76 -0.44
C GLU A 437 -16.87 -4.50 0.21
N ARG A 438 -16.74 -4.35 1.53
CA ARG A 438 -17.21 -3.13 2.21
C ARG A 438 -16.57 -1.88 1.64
N LEU A 439 -15.25 -1.86 1.46
CA LEU A 439 -14.54 -0.70 0.91
C LEU A 439 -14.91 -0.42 -0.54
N SER A 440 -15.09 -1.46 -1.34
CA SER A 440 -15.58 -1.34 -2.71
C SER A 440 -16.97 -0.71 -2.77
N LEU A 441 -17.88 -1.16 -1.87
CA LEU A 441 -19.23 -0.63 -1.77
C LEU A 441 -19.22 0.81 -1.28
N TYR A 442 -18.42 1.17 -0.27
CA TYR A 442 -18.27 2.56 0.18
C TYR A 442 -17.85 3.48 -0.96
N LYS A 443 -16.89 3.06 -1.77
CA LYS A 443 -16.44 3.80 -2.94
C LYS A 443 -17.54 3.96 -4.00
N ARG A 444 -18.26 2.88 -4.28
CA ARG A 444 -19.36 2.89 -5.25
C ARG A 444 -20.49 3.81 -4.80
N PHE A 445 -20.88 3.76 -3.53
CA PHE A 445 -21.87 4.68 -2.97
C PHE A 445 -21.42 6.13 -3.04
N ALA A 446 -20.19 6.42 -2.67
CA ALA A 446 -19.62 7.77 -2.73
C ALA A 446 -19.55 8.33 -4.17
N ALA A 447 -19.40 7.47 -5.18
CA ALA A 447 -19.32 7.85 -6.59
C ALA A 447 -20.68 8.01 -7.27
N THR A 448 -21.80 7.70 -6.63
CA THR A 448 -23.14 7.87 -7.21
C THR A 448 -23.49 9.34 -7.42
N HIS A 449 -24.06 9.64 -8.56
CA HIS A 449 -24.47 11.00 -8.96
C HIS A 449 -25.98 11.14 -9.17
N ASP A 450 -26.71 10.04 -9.23
CA ASP A 450 -28.16 10.03 -9.38
C ASP A 450 -28.85 8.99 -8.50
N PHE A 451 -30.17 9.16 -8.33
CA PHE A 451 -30.96 8.29 -7.49
C PHE A 451 -31.12 6.87 -8.04
N ALA A 452 -31.07 6.68 -9.35
CA ALA A 452 -31.21 5.37 -9.97
C ALA A 452 -30.00 4.49 -9.66
N GLU A 453 -28.78 5.05 -9.75
CA GLU A 453 -27.55 4.38 -9.36
C GLU A 453 -27.58 4.00 -7.87
N LEU A 454 -28.02 4.93 -7.03
CA LEU A 454 -28.10 4.72 -5.58
C LEU A 454 -29.11 3.62 -5.22
N MET A 455 -30.27 3.60 -5.86
CA MET A 455 -31.28 2.54 -5.69
C MET A 455 -30.73 1.18 -6.15
N GLY A 456 -30.04 1.15 -7.29
CA GLY A 456 -29.41 -0.07 -7.81
C GLY A 456 -28.40 -0.67 -6.81
N LEU A 457 -27.60 0.16 -6.15
CA LEU A 457 -26.67 -0.28 -5.09
C LEU A 457 -27.40 -0.80 -3.85
N ARG A 458 -28.52 -0.18 -3.48
CA ARG A 458 -29.35 -0.68 -2.38
C ARG A 458 -29.93 -2.05 -2.69
N GLU A 459 -30.48 -2.23 -3.88
CA GLU A 459 -31.01 -3.53 -4.33
C GLU A 459 -29.91 -4.59 -4.36
N GLU A 460 -28.72 -4.26 -4.84
CA GLU A 460 -27.56 -5.16 -4.81
C GLU A 460 -27.21 -5.58 -3.38
N LEU A 461 -27.22 -4.67 -2.41
CA LEU A 461 -26.96 -5.00 -1.01
C LEU A 461 -28.01 -5.98 -0.46
N VAL A 462 -29.28 -5.74 -0.73
CA VAL A 462 -30.38 -6.62 -0.28
C VAL A 462 -30.27 -8.01 -0.93
N ASP A 463 -29.97 -8.07 -2.22
CA ASP A 463 -29.84 -9.33 -2.95
C ASP A 463 -28.65 -10.17 -2.46
N ARG A 464 -27.55 -9.52 -2.11
CA ARG A 464 -26.31 -10.20 -1.70
C ARG A 464 -26.24 -10.54 -0.22
N PHE A 465 -26.74 -9.65 0.65
CA PHE A 465 -26.53 -9.74 2.08
C PHE A 465 -27.83 -9.78 2.91
N GLY A 466 -28.99 -9.64 2.27
CA GLY A 466 -30.27 -9.61 2.93
C GLY A 466 -30.71 -8.20 3.34
N ASP A 467 -31.76 -8.13 4.16
CA ASP A 467 -32.34 -6.85 4.60
C ASP A 467 -31.30 -5.97 5.29
N LEU A 468 -31.36 -4.67 5.01
CA LEU A 468 -30.45 -3.69 5.59
C LEU A 468 -30.63 -3.57 7.10
N PRO A 469 -29.58 -3.79 7.91
CA PRO A 469 -29.61 -3.43 9.33
C PRO A 469 -29.62 -1.91 9.50
N ASP A 470 -29.98 -1.42 10.69
CA ASP A 470 -30.16 0.02 10.93
C ASP A 470 -28.93 0.87 10.57
N PRO A 471 -27.68 0.48 10.88
CA PRO A 471 -26.51 1.24 10.43
C PRO A 471 -26.37 1.33 8.90
N ALA A 472 -26.75 0.27 8.18
CA ALA A 472 -26.71 0.26 6.72
C ALA A 472 -27.86 1.09 6.11
N LYS A 473 -29.04 1.12 6.74
CA LYS A 473 -30.12 2.04 6.36
C LYS A 473 -29.69 3.49 6.53
N SER A 474 -29.06 3.80 7.66
CA SER A 474 -28.55 5.15 7.94
C SER A 474 -27.46 5.56 6.93
N PHE A 475 -26.60 4.63 6.56
CA PHE A 475 -25.59 4.82 5.51
C PHE A 475 -26.21 5.14 4.14
N TYR A 476 -27.23 4.39 3.74
CA TYR A 476 -28.00 4.65 2.53
C TYR A 476 -28.67 6.03 2.55
N GLU A 477 -29.34 6.38 3.66
CA GLU A 477 -29.99 7.68 3.83
C GLU A 477 -29.00 8.85 3.82
N THR A 478 -27.80 8.66 4.31
CA THR A 478 -26.70 9.64 4.21
C THR A 478 -26.40 9.99 2.76
N HIS A 479 -26.26 9.00 1.88
CA HIS A 479 -26.00 9.20 0.46
C HIS A 479 -27.23 9.74 -0.29
N ARG A 480 -28.42 9.29 0.07
CA ARG A 480 -29.65 9.81 -0.50
C ARG A 480 -29.80 11.30 -0.20
N LEU A 481 -29.58 11.69 1.05
CA LEU A 481 -29.65 13.09 1.47
C LEU A 481 -28.57 13.94 0.76
N ARG A 482 -27.38 13.41 0.59
CA ARG A 482 -26.31 14.06 -0.18
C ARG A 482 -26.75 14.39 -1.62
N LEU A 483 -27.44 13.47 -2.30
CA LEU A 483 -27.97 13.71 -3.64
C LEU A 483 -29.13 14.72 -3.63
N GLU A 484 -30.00 14.67 -2.64
CA GLU A 484 -31.11 15.62 -2.47
C GLU A 484 -30.62 17.05 -2.23
N MET A 485 -29.43 17.22 -1.60
CA MET A 485 -28.83 18.52 -1.32
C MET A 485 -27.92 19.05 -2.42
N ALA A 486 -27.73 18.32 -3.50
CA ALA A 486 -26.93 18.79 -4.61
C ALA A 486 -27.51 20.09 -5.20
N GLY A 487 -26.66 21.10 -5.37
CA GLY A 487 -27.05 22.41 -5.92
C GLY A 487 -27.50 23.44 -4.87
N TYR A 488 -27.61 23.11 -3.59
CA TYR A 488 -27.94 24.08 -2.52
C TYR A 488 -26.75 24.82 -1.93
N GLY A 489 -25.52 24.40 -2.24
CA GLY A 489 -24.33 24.99 -1.65
C GLY A 489 -24.13 24.65 -0.17
N ILE A 490 -24.68 23.52 0.27
CA ILE A 490 -24.51 23.01 1.62
C ILE A 490 -23.25 22.14 1.66
N LYS A 491 -22.26 22.54 2.45
CA LYS A 491 -20.99 21.82 2.58
C LYS A 491 -21.02 20.76 3.68
N LYS A 492 -21.87 20.95 4.70
CA LYS A 492 -21.96 20.03 5.83
C LYS A 492 -23.35 20.09 6.51
N ILE A 493 -23.82 18.93 6.93
CA ILE A 493 -24.95 18.80 7.85
C ILE A 493 -24.52 17.98 9.07
N ASP A 494 -24.73 18.55 10.25
CA ASP A 494 -24.64 17.86 11.53
C ASP A 494 -26.02 17.77 12.16
N ALA A 495 -26.57 16.57 12.27
CA ALA A 495 -27.85 16.31 12.90
C ALA A 495 -27.65 15.53 14.20
N SER A 496 -28.21 16.04 15.29
CA SER A 496 -28.18 15.40 16.61
C SER A 496 -29.59 15.48 17.25
N PRO A 497 -29.84 14.77 18.35
CA PRO A 497 -31.08 14.93 19.12
C PRO A 497 -31.32 16.34 19.60
N LEU A 498 -30.29 17.15 19.76
CA LEU A 498 -30.37 18.51 20.27
C LEU A 498 -30.64 19.57 19.20
N ALA A 499 -30.07 19.39 18.03
CA ALA A 499 -30.19 20.34 16.93
C ALA A 499 -29.70 19.77 15.61
N ILE A 500 -30.13 20.35 14.51
CA ILE A 500 -29.61 20.15 13.17
C ILE A 500 -28.91 21.43 12.74
N GLN A 501 -27.66 21.31 12.29
CA GLN A 501 -26.90 22.43 11.75
C GLN A 501 -26.56 22.21 10.29
N MET A 502 -26.91 23.18 9.43
CA MET A 502 -26.57 23.21 8.02
C MET A 502 -25.51 24.27 7.78
N HIS A 503 -24.36 23.86 7.26
CA HIS A 503 -23.26 24.75 6.95
C HIS A 503 -23.22 25.00 5.44
N PHE A 504 -23.28 26.26 5.06
CA PHE A 504 -23.26 26.68 3.66
C PHE A 504 -21.86 27.10 3.21
N ILE A 505 -21.62 26.99 1.90
CA ILE A 505 -20.44 27.63 1.29
C ILE A 505 -20.60 29.15 1.30
N PRO A 506 -19.52 29.93 1.15
CA PRO A 506 -19.63 31.35 0.88
C PRO A 506 -20.44 31.58 -0.41
N ASN A 507 -21.40 32.50 -0.35
CA ASN A 507 -22.31 32.79 -1.48
C ASN A 507 -23.03 31.55 -2.06
N PRO A 508 -23.84 30.85 -1.26
CA PRO A 508 -24.57 29.68 -1.75
C PRO A 508 -25.55 30.07 -2.87
N PRO A 509 -25.83 29.17 -3.82
CA PRO A 509 -26.76 29.43 -4.92
C PRO A 509 -28.23 29.37 -4.46
N ILE A 510 -28.55 30.08 -3.38
CA ILE A 510 -29.89 30.18 -2.77
C ILE A 510 -30.21 31.67 -2.65
N ASP A 511 -31.46 32.03 -2.98
CA ASP A 511 -31.92 33.39 -2.74
C ASP A 511 -31.89 33.75 -1.26
N PRO A 512 -31.15 34.78 -0.85
CA PRO A 512 -31.06 35.22 0.56
C PRO A 512 -32.43 35.54 1.17
N LEU A 513 -33.38 36.01 0.38
CA LEU A 513 -34.75 36.31 0.82
C LEU A 513 -35.47 35.07 1.35
N ARG A 514 -35.23 33.89 0.77
CA ARG A 514 -35.81 32.61 1.23
C ARG A 514 -35.31 32.21 2.58
N ILE A 515 -34.02 32.41 2.85
CA ILE A 515 -33.42 32.16 4.14
C ILE A 515 -34.04 33.09 5.19
N ILE A 516 -34.19 34.36 4.86
CA ILE A 516 -34.82 35.35 5.73
C ILE A 516 -36.28 35.00 6.04
N GLN A 517 -37.08 34.65 5.02
CA GLN A 517 -38.46 34.20 5.17
C GLN A 517 -38.57 32.96 6.08
N LEU A 518 -37.67 32.00 5.87
CA LEU A 518 -37.62 30.76 6.67
C LEU A 518 -37.38 31.06 8.15
N ILE A 519 -36.45 31.97 8.45
CA ILE A 519 -36.12 32.39 9.82
C ILE A 519 -37.29 33.18 10.45
N GLN A 520 -37.95 34.04 9.70
CA GLN A 520 -39.07 34.86 10.16
C GLN A 520 -40.32 34.04 10.42
N THR A 521 -40.56 32.99 9.64
CA THR A 521 -41.78 32.17 9.74
C THR A 521 -41.63 30.99 10.70
N HIS A 522 -40.43 30.60 11.09
CA HIS A 522 -40.17 29.45 11.94
C HIS A 522 -39.28 29.82 13.14
N VAL A 523 -39.84 29.83 14.33
CA VAL A 523 -39.16 30.21 15.57
C VAL A 523 -38.00 29.26 15.92
N HIS A 524 -38.10 28.01 15.51
CA HIS A 524 -37.08 26.97 15.78
C HIS A 524 -35.94 26.95 14.77
N ILE A 525 -35.96 27.79 13.73
CA ILE A 525 -34.90 27.94 12.75
C ILE A 525 -34.23 29.28 12.94
N GLN A 526 -32.92 29.27 13.19
CA GLN A 526 -32.13 30.45 13.46
C GLN A 526 -30.81 30.44 12.68
N LEU A 527 -30.30 31.62 12.36
CA LEU A 527 -28.92 31.77 11.90
C LEU A 527 -27.97 31.63 13.09
N ASN A 528 -26.95 30.79 12.92
CA ASN A 528 -25.85 30.62 13.86
C ASN A 528 -24.55 31.04 13.19
N GLY A 529 -24.24 32.34 13.23
CA GLY A 529 -23.15 32.93 12.47
C GLY A 529 -23.58 33.34 11.06
N GLN A 530 -22.62 33.55 10.18
CA GLN A 530 -22.87 34.04 8.80
C GLN A 530 -23.21 32.92 7.80
N ASP A 531 -22.84 31.68 8.11
CA ASP A 531 -22.86 30.57 7.17
C ASP A 531 -23.60 29.33 7.66
N ARG A 532 -24.35 29.42 8.77
CA ARG A 532 -25.00 28.27 9.40
C ARG A 532 -26.45 28.53 9.71
N LEU A 533 -27.30 27.54 9.38
CA LEU A 533 -28.66 27.45 9.90
C LEU A 533 -28.71 26.42 11.04
N LYS A 534 -29.25 26.81 12.17
CA LYS A 534 -29.51 25.93 13.31
C LYS A 534 -31.00 25.69 13.43
N ILE A 535 -31.37 24.43 13.43
CA ILE A 535 -32.75 23.97 13.57
C ILE A 535 -32.87 23.24 14.91
N THR A 536 -33.65 23.77 15.83
CA THR A 536 -33.94 23.11 17.11
C THR A 536 -35.24 22.30 17.00
N PRO A 537 -35.45 21.25 17.85
CA PRO A 537 -36.65 20.46 17.80
C PRO A 537 -37.89 21.34 18.08
N PRO A 538 -38.94 21.28 17.24
CA PRO A 538 -40.19 22.02 17.50
C PRO A 538 -40.88 21.62 18.81
N LYS A 539 -40.78 20.36 19.16
CA LYS A 539 -41.23 19.81 20.45
C LYS A 539 -40.08 19.02 21.08
N ALA A 540 -40.09 18.94 22.40
CA ALA A 540 -39.14 18.13 23.15
C ALA A 540 -39.12 16.69 22.61
N HIS A 541 -37.90 16.15 22.39
CA HIS A 541 -37.65 14.80 21.86
C HIS A 541 -38.02 14.53 20.39
N ASP A 542 -38.44 15.54 19.61
CA ASP A 542 -38.74 15.34 18.19
C ASP A 542 -37.54 14.82 17.40
N PHE A 543 -36.30 15.20 17.79
CA PHE A 543 -35.08 14.79 17.10
C PHE A 543 -34.42 13.53 17.70
N ASP A 544 -35.07 12.86 18.64
CA ASP A 544 -34.57 11.59 19.16
C ASP A 544 -34.61 10.50 18.07
N LEU A 545 -35.61 10.56 17.18
CA LEU A 545 -35.76 9.66 16.07
C LEU A 545 -35.06 10.20 14.81
N LEU A 546 -34.27 9.36 14.15
CA LEU A 546 -33.60 9.70 12.88
C LEU A 546 -34.59 10.15 11.79
N GLU A 547 -35.72 9.47 11.68
CA GLU A 547 -36.77 9.79 10.69
C GLU A 547 -37.26 11.22 10.82
N LYS A 548 -37.41 11.70 12.04
CA LYS A 548 -37.85 13.08 12.32
C LYS A 548 -36.77 14.11 11.95
N ARG A 549 -35.51 13.79 12.17
CA ARG A 549 -34.40 14.64 11.70
C ARG A 549 -34.36 14.73 10.19
N LEU A 550 -34.48 13.60 9.48
CA LEU A 550 -34.50 13.54 8.02
C LEU A 550 -35.71 14.30 7.43
N GLU A 551 -36.90 14.11 8.06
CA GLU A 551 -38.10 14.83 7.65
C GLU A 551 -37.92 16.35 7.76
N GLN A 552 -37.37 16.82 8.87
CA GLN A 552 -37.10 18.25 9.08
C GLN A 552 -36.10 18.82 8.09
N ILE A 553 -35.02 18.10 7.82
CA ILE A 553 -34.02 18.50 6.80
C ILE A 553 -34.70 18.64 5.45
N ARG A 554 -35.49 17.66 5.02
CA ARG A 554 -36.18 17.66 3.73
C ARG A 554 -37.23 18.80 3.63
N GLN A 555 -37.93 19.10 4.71
CA GLN A 555 -38.85 20.23 4.74
C GLN A 555 -38.13 21.57 4.56
N VAL A 556 -36.98 21.76 5.20
CA VAL A 556 -36.17 22.97 5.05
C VAL A 556 -35.65 23.08 3.61
N LEU A 557 -35.12 22.00 3.03
CA LEU A 557 -34.66 21.98 1.64
C LEU A 557 -35.77 22.33 0.65
N LYS A 558 -36.97 21.78 0.85
CA LYS A 558 -38.13 22.09 0.01
C LYS A 558 -38.47 23.58 0.05
N ARG A 559 -38.47 24.19 1.22
CA ARG A 559 -38.75 25.62 1.38
C ARG A 559 -37.67 26.52 0.79
N LEU A 560 -36.42 26.10 0.85
CA LEU A 560 -35.33 26.80 0.20
C LEU A 560 -35.41 26.74 -1.34
N ASN A 561 -36.12 25.77 -1.88
CA ASN A 561 -36.30 25.59 -3.34
C ASN A 561 -37.62 26.20 -3.90
N GLU A 562 -38.60 26.46 -3.06
CA GLU A 562 -39.90 27.02 -3.49
C GLU A 562 -39.72 28.44 -4.04
N SER A 563 -40.25 28.70 -5.23
CA SER A 563 -40.22 30.05 -5.83
C SER A 563 -41.10 31.03 -5.05
N ALA A 564 -40.62 32.27 -4.88
CA ALA A 564 -41.31 33.35 -4.14
C ALA A 564 -42.69 33.77 -4.70
N LEU A 565 -43.31 32.99 -5.59
CA LEU A 565 -44.54 33.29 -6.30
C LEU A 565 -45.83 32.71 -5.71
N SER A 566 -45.81 32.21 -4.49
CA SER A 566 -47.03 31.74 -3.79
C SER A 566 -47.26 32.41 -2.44
N VAL A 567 -47.11 33.73 -2.39
CA VAL A 567 -47.76 34.57 -1.35
C VAL A 567 -48.40 35.74 -2.05
N ALA A 568 -49.60 35.50 -2.55
CA ALA A 568 -50.60 36.51 -2.81
C ALA A 568 -51.85 36.17 -1.97
#